data_397387e6c69776ccd9da0364082c6138
#
_entry.id   397387e6c69776ccd9da0364082c6138
#
_cell.length_a   1.000
_cell.length_b   1.000
_cell.length_c   1.000
_cell.angle_alpha   90.00
_cell.angle_beta   90.00
_cell.angle_gamma   90.00
#
_symmetry.space_group_name_H-M   'P 1'
#
loop_
_entity.id
_entity.type
_entity.pdbx_description
1 polymer ?
#
loop_
_entity_poly.entity_id
_entity_poly.type
_entity_poly.pdbx_seq_one_letter_code
_entity_poly.pdbx_strand_id
1 'polypeptide(L)'
;GHHPGIFMQCGPVRHRVDARTQAAVRPFEHRVLVRPTAFQRLKPPEADKRLQFQALYRALIDDDARTHRICEDVVSCVREGRSPLVLTERNEHLDRLAQALEAHVRHVVVLRAGMARKERERASAHLAAIPRDEVRVVIVTGKHVGEGFDDPRLDTLFLTLPVSWRGTIAQYAGRLHRLSDGKQEVRIYDYVDLDAPMLARMFDRRCRGYEAIGYTVLLPASAIPGWPVDVILPADPVWKRDY
;
A
#
# COMPACT_ATOMS: atom_id res chain seq x y z
N GLY A 1 24.27 3.10 8.80
CA GLY A 1 23.61 2.30 9.79
C GLY A 1 24.22 2.42 11.17
N HIS A 2 23.39 2.65 12.18
CA HIS A 2 23.79 2.80 13.57
C HIS A 2 23.79 1.45 14.33
N HIS A 3 24.16 0.37 13.65
CA HIS A 3 24.18 -0.97 14.26
C HIS A 3 25.13 -1.15 15.45
N PRO A 4 26.32 -0.50 15.52
CA PRO A 4 27.23 -0.71 16.65
C PRO A 4 26.63 -0.34 18.01
N GLY A 5 25.92 0.79 18.11
CA GLY A 5 25.31 1.21 19.38
C GLY A 5 24.21 0.27 19.88
N ILE A 6 23.44 -0.33 18.96
CA ILE A 6 22.40 -1.32 19.30
C ILE A 6 23.06 -2.61 19.80
N PHE A 7 24.15 -3.06 19.16
CA PHE A 7 24.88 -4.25 19.61
C PHE A 7 25.55 -4.08 20.96
N MET A 8 25.98 -2.87 21.31
CA MET A 8 26.53 -2.58 22.63
C MET A 8 25.48 -2.66 23.75
N GLN A 9 24.22 -2.30 23.46
CA GLN A 9 23.14 -2.32 24.45
C GLN A 9 22.36 -3.63 24.49
N CYS A 10 22.13 -4.25 23.34
CA CYS A 10 21.26 -5.43 23.18
C CYS A 10 22.03 -6.73 22.89
N GLY A 11 23.34 -6.65 22.72
CA GLY A 11 24.18 -7.78 22.32
C GLY A 11 24.05 -8.15 20.83
N PRO A 12 24.77 -9.18 20.37
CA PRO A 12 24.74 -9.59 18.97
C PRO A 12 23.37 -10.17 18.59
N VAL A 13 23.00 -10.02 17.32
CA VAL A 13 21.79 -10.63 16.76
C VAL A 13 21.91 -12.15 16.87
N ARG A 14 21.14 -12.76 17.76
CA ARG A 14 21.15 -14.21 18.01
C ARG A 14 20.24 -14.98 17.05
N HIS A 15 19.22 -14.35 16.51
CA HIS A 15 18.29 -14.97 15.59
C HIS A 15 17.78 -13.93 14.58
N ARG A 16 17.81 -14.29 13.29
CA ARG A 16 17.18 -13.52 12.22
C ARG A 16 16.05 -14.37 11.64
N VAL A 17 14.83 -13.91 11.83
CA VAL A 17 13.70 -14.59 11.21
C VAL A 17 13.58 -14.09 9.78
N ASP A 18 13.63 -15.00 8.82
CA ASP A 18 13.39 -14.69 7.42
C ASP A 18 11.89 -14.41 7.19
N ALA A 19 11.57 -13.24 6.63
CA ALA A 19 10.20 -12.81 6.40
C ALA A 19 9.44 -13.77 5.45
N ARG A 20 10.15 -14.38 4.50
CA ARG A 20 9.58 -15.35 3.56
C ARG A 20 9.21 -16.66 4.27
N THR A 21 10.08 -17.15 5.14
CA THR A 21 9.81 -18.33 5.97
C THR A 21 8.64 -18.09 6.92
N GLN A 22 8.55 -16.88 7.50
CA GLN A 22 7.40 -16.50 8.34
C GLN A 22 6.10 -16.45 7.53
N ALA A 23 6.11 -15.94 6.30
CA ALA A 23 4.95 -15.91 5.44
C ALA A 23 4.45 -17.33 5.11
N ALA A 24 5.36 -18.27 4.86
CA ALA A 24 5.02 -19.66 4.55
C ALA A 24 4.35 -20.42 5.73
N VAL A 25 4.54 -19.97 6.96
CA VAL A 25 3.95 -20.61 8.17
C VAL A 25 2.60 -19.97 8.55
N ARG A 26 2.22 -18.83 7.95
CA ARG A 26 0.95 -18.17 8.26
C ARG A 26 -0.23 -18.87 7.61
N PRO A 27 -1.39 -18.92 8.28
CA PRO A 27 -2.56 -19.66 7.81
C PRO A 27 -3.38 -18.92 6.72
N PHE A 28 -2.81 -17.92 6.05
CA PHE A 28 -3.48 -17.12 5.02
C PHE A 28 -2.54 -16.84 3.84
N GLU A 29 -3.15 -16.68 2.67
CA GLU A 29 -2.42 -16.37 1.44
C GLU A 29 -1.98 -14.89 1.39
N HIS A 30 -0.88 -14.61 0.67
CA HIS A 30 -0.32 -13.29 0.51
C HIS A 30 -0.31 -12.92 -0.96
N ARG A 31 -1.17 -11.99 -1.39
CA ARG A 31 -1.32 -11.61 -2.79
C ARG A 31 -1.12 -10.11 -3.02
N VAL A 32 -0.45 -9.76 -4.11
CA VAL A 32 -0.42 -8.41 -4.64
C VAL A 32 -1.22 -8.37 -5.93
N LEU A 33 -2.26 -7.55 -5.96
CA LEU A 33 -3.07 -7.28 -7.13
C LEU A 33 -2.55 -6.02 -7.80
N VAL A 34 -1.89 -6.17 -8.94
CA VAL A 34 -1.39 -5.04 -9.73
C VAL A 34 -2.55 -4.39 -10.48
N ARG A 35 -2.68 -3.07 -10.31
CA ARG A 35 -3.75 -2.27 -10.91
C ARG A 35 -3.14 -1.22 -11.84
N PRO A 36 -2.97 -1.50 -13.14
CA PRO A 36 -2.53 -0.51 -14.09
C PRO A 36 -3.54 0.62 -14.19
N THR A 37 -3.04 1.84 -14.27
CA THR A 37 -3.87 3.03 -14.49
C THR A 37 -3.69 3.52 -15.92
N ALA A 38 -4.62 4.36 -16.39
CA ALA A 38 -4.54 5.04 -17.67
C ALA A 38 -3.82 6.40 -17.57
N PHE A 39 -3.06 6.61 -16.47
CA PHE A 39 -2.35 7.86 -16.26
C PHE A 39 -1.35 8.11 -17.38
N GLN A 40 -1.55 9.20 -18.14
CA GLN A 40 -0.63 9.62 -19.17
C GLN A 40 0.35 10.65 -18.64
N ARG A 41 1.64 10.39 -18.86
CA ARG A 41 2.69 11.30 -18.46
C ARG A 41 2.56 12.63 -19.20
N LEU A 42 2.33 13.69 -18.46
CA LEU A 42 2.58 15.06 -18.96
C LEU A 42 4.09 15.22 -19.20
N LYS A 43 4.49 15.95 -20.27
CA LYS A 43 5.92 16.29 -20.45
C LYS A 43 6.44 16.92 -19.16
N PRO A 44 7.53 16.38 -18.58
CA PRO A 44 8.06 16.99 -17.36
C PRO A 44 8.51 18.41 -17.68
N PRO A 45 8.30 19.36 -16.77
CA PRO A 45 8.89 20.69 -16.90
C PRO A 45 10.42 20.55 -17.00
N GLU A 46 11.10 21.43 -17.74
CA GLU A 46 12.54 21.59 -17.71
C GLU A 46 12.97 22.11 -16.33
N ALA A 47 13.09 21.19 -15.38
CA ALA A 47 13.32 21.48 -13.98
C ALA A 47 14.21 20.39 -13.39
N ASP A 48 14.74 20.63 -12.20
CA ASP A 48 15.50 19.60 -11.48
C ASP A 48 14.64 18.34 -11.16
N LYS A 49 15.30 17.25 -10.86
CA LYS A 49 14.65 15.95 -10.59
C LYS A 49 13.63 16.02 -9.44
N ARG A 50 13.85 16.90 -8.46
CA ARG A 50 12.97 17.05 -7.30
C ARG A 50 11.66 17.72 -7.70
N LEU A 51 11.73 18.79 -8.48
CA LEU A 51 10.56 19.48 -9.00
C LEU A 51 9.77 18.60 -9.98
N GLN A 52 10.47 17.85 -10.85
CA GLN A 52 9.83 16.86 -11.71
C GLN A 52 9.07 15.79 -10.91
N PHE A 53 9.64 15.32 -9.81
CA PHE A 53 9.01 14.35 -8.92
C PHE A 53 7.77 14.94 -8.23
N GLN A 54 7.85 16.16 -7.73
CA GLN A 54 6.72 16.85 -7.11
C GLN A 54 5.58 17.09 -8.11
N ALA A 55 5.89 17.55 -9.32
CA ALA A 55 4.93 17.75 -10.38
C ALA A 55 4.23 16.43 -10.78
N LEU A 56 5.00 15.33 -10.87
CA LEU A 56 4.45 14.01 -11.16
C LEU A 56 3.48 13.55 -10.08
N TYR A 57 3.84 13.69 -8.80
CA TYR A 57 2.95 13.33 -7.70
C TYR A 57 1.69 14.19 -7.68
N ARG A 58 1.81 15.49 -7.99
CA ARG A 58 0.66 16.36 -8.11
C ARG A 58 -0.28 15.88 -9.22
N ALA A 59 0.25 15.58 -10.39
CA ALA A 59 -0.53 15.08 -11.52
C ALA A 59 -1.25 13.75 -11.19
N LEU A 60 -0.60 12.84 -10.43
CA LEU A 60 -1.25 11.60 -9.96
C LEU A 60 -2.41 11.86 -8.98
N ILE A 61 -2.28 12.88 -8.13
CA ILE A 61 -3.32 13.28 -7.17
C ILE A 61 -4.49 13.94 -7.90
N ASP A 62 -4.21 14.75 -8.91
CA ASP A 62 -5.21 15.50 -9.67
C ASP A 62 -5.92 14.63 -10.72
N ASP A 63 -5.47 13.39 -10.97
CA ASP A 63 -6.12 12.47 -11.90
C ASP A 63 -7.40 11.88 -11.28
N ASP A 64 -8.55 12.41 -11.75
CA ASP A 64 -9.87 11.99 -11.29
C ASP A 64 -10.19 10.53 -11.67
N ALA A 65 -9.79 10.08 -12.85
CA ALA A 65 -10.04 8.72 -13.31
C ALA A 65 -9.28 7.71 -12.43
N ARG A 66 -8.05 8.03 -12.06
CA ARG A 66 -7.24 7.25 -11.13
C ARG A 66 -7.86 7.21 -9.74
N THR A 67 -8.27 8.35 -9.22
CA THR A 67 -8.95 8.45 -7.90
C THR A 67 -10.25 7.66 -7.89
N HIS A 68 -11.07 7.77 -8.94
CA HIS A 68 -12.31 7.01 -9.08
C HIS A 68 -12.07 5.50 -9.05
N ARG A 69 -11.12 5.01 -9.84
CA ARG A 69 -10.75 3.60 -9.86
C ARG A 69 -10.29 3.08 -8.49
N ILE A 70 -9.48 3.87 -7.76
CA ILE A 70 -9.07 3.51 -6.40
C ILE A 70 -10.31 3.37 -5.50
N CYS A 71 -11.22 4.32 -5.54
CA CYS A 71 -12.43 4.29 -4.73
C CYS A 71 -13.35 3.12 -5.09
N GLU A 72 -13.52 2.80 -6.38
CA GLU A 72 -14.28 1.62 -6.82
C GLU A 72 -13.69 0.32 -6.26
N ASP A 73 -12.37 0.14 -6.35
CA ASP A 73 -11.69 -1.04 -5.81
C ASP A 73 -11.83 -1.13 -4.28
N VAL A 74 -11.75 0.00 -3.56
CA VAL A 74 -11.96 0.04 -2.10
C VAL A 74 -13.39 -0.32 -1.74
N VAL A 75 -14.38 0.25 -2.44
CA VAL A 75 -15.82 -0.06 -2.21
C VAL A 75 -16.12 -1.52 -2.52
N SER A 76 -15.54 -2.08 -3.61
CA SER A 76 -15.67 -3.50 -3.92
C SER A 76 -15.11 -4.37 -2.80
N CYS A 77 -13.93 -4.03 -2.30
CA CYS A 77 -13.28 -4.71 -1.18
C CYS A 77 -14.15 -4.69 0.10
N VAL A 78 -14.77 -3.54 0.41
CA VAL A 78 -15.70 -3.38 1.53
C VAL A 78 -16.94 -4.28 1.34
N ARG A 79 -17.49 -4.37 0.13
CA ARG A 79 -18.63 -5.25 -0.19
C ARG A 79 -18.29 -6.73 -0.07
N GLU A 80 -17.02 -7.10 -0.25
CA GLU A 80 -16.51 -8.45 0.03
C GLU A 80 -16.36 -8.74 1.55
N GLY A 81 -16.71 -7.79 2.43
CA GLY A 81 -16.54 -7.92 3.88
C GLY A 81 -15.12 -7.71 4.38
N ARG A 82 -14.21 -7.19 3.55
CA ARG A 82 -12.79 -6.99 3.89
C ARG A 82 -12.57 -5.68 4.64
N SER A 83 -11.42 -5.58 5.28
CA SER A 83 -11.03 -4.43 6.11
C SER A 83 -9.83 -3.70 5.50
N PRO A 84 -10.07 -2.72 4.61
CA PRO A 84 -9.00 -2.03 3.88
C PRO A 84 -8.28 -0.96 4.71
N LEU A 85 -6.96 -0.91 4.52
CA LEU A 85 -6.06 0.16 4.87
C LEU A 85 -5.64 0.89 3.59
N VAL A 86 -6.02 2.15 3.45
CA VAL A 86 -5.71 2.98 2.28
C VAL A 86 -4.53 3.88 2.62
N LEU A 87 -3.40 3.67 1.96
CA LEU A 87 -2.16 4.38 2.19
C LEU A 87 -1.92 5.44 1.12
N THR A 88 -1.71 6.66 1.53
CA THR A 88 -1.24 7.76 0.69
C THR A 88 -0.05 8.49 1.32
N GLU A 89 0.68 9.28 0.51
CA GLU A 89 1.84 10.07 0.97
C GLU A 89 1.49 11.57 1.16
N ARG A 90 0.25 11.97 0.85
CA ARG A 90 -0.17 13.38 0.81
C ARG A 90 -1.51 13.58 1.49
N ASN A 91 -1.60 14.59 2.37
CA ASN A 91 -2.84 14.92 3.07
C ASN A 91 -3.96 15.33 2.09
N GLU A 92 -3.63 16.10 1.06
CA GLU A 92 -4.58 16.50 0.03
C GLU A 92 -5.22 15.31 -0.69
N HIS A 93 -4.40 14.31 -1.06
CA HIS A 93 -4.92 13.07 -1.64
C HIS A 93 -5.76 12.27 -0.65
N LEU A 94 -5.36 12.26 0.63
CA LEU A 94 -6.12 11.64 1.70
C LEU A 94 -7.52 12.27 1.82
N ASP A 95 -7.62 13.61 1.81
CA ASP A 95 -8.89 14.33 1.92
C ASP A 95 -9.80 14.02 0.73
N ARG A 96 -9.28 13.96 -0.50
CA ARG A 96 -10.03 13.58 -1.70
C ARG A 96 -10.56 12.15 -1.61
N LEU A 97 -9.73 11.20 -1.20
CA LEU A 97 -10.13 9.80 -1.04
C LEU A 97 -11.17 9.64 0.07
N ALA A 98 -11.00 10.33 1.20
CA ALA A 98 -11.96 10.29 2.31
C ALA A 98 -13.32 10.80 1.87
N GLN A 99 -13.38 11.99 1.26
CA GLN A 99 -14.62 12.59 0.75
C GLN A 99 -15.35 11.66 -0.25
N ALA A 100 -14.60 11.05 -1.18
CA ALA A 100 -15.18 10.15 -2.17
C ALA A 100 -15.71 8.85 -1.53
N LEU A 101 -15.01 8.32 -0.52
CA LEU A 101 -15.40 7.06 0.14
C LEU A 101 -16.53 7.23 1.17
N GLU A 102 -16.64 8.38 1.84
CA GLU A 102 -17.72 8.68 2.81
C GLU A 102 -19.11 8.59 2.19
N ALA A 103 -19.23 8.81 0.87
CA ALA A 103 -20.51 8.65 0.16
C ALA A 103 -20.94 7.17 0.00
N HIS A 104 -20.03 6.21 0.16
CA HIS A 104 -20.26 4.80 -0.15
C HIS A 104 -19.96 3.86 1.01
N VAL A 105 -19.22 4.30 2.02
CA VAL A 105 -18.77 3.49 3.15
C VAL A 105 -19.18 4.14 4.46
N ARG A 106 -19.87 3.38 5.32
CA ARG A 106 -20.39 3.86 6.60
C ARG A 106 -19.30 4.34 7.57
N HIS A 107 -18.20 3.61 7.64
CA HIS A 107 -17.11 3.90 8.57
C HIS A 107 -15.81 4.18 7.81
N VAL A 108 -15.50 5.46 7.68
CA VAL A 108 -14.21 5.95 7.16
C VAL A 108 -13.45 6.61 8.31
N VAL A 109 -12.30 6.05 8.65
CA VAL A 109 -11.43 6.55 9.73
C VAL A 109 -10.16 7.12 9.12
N VAL A 110 -9.88 8.39 9.40
CA VAL A 110 -8.73 9.12 8.84
C VAL A 110 -7.65 9.31 9.90
N LEU A 111 -6.41 8.92 9.56
CA LEU A 111 -5.21 9.11 10.37
C LEU A 111 -4.14 9.81 9.54
N ARG A 112 -3.96 11.11 9.76
CA ARG A 112 -3.06 11.95 8.94
C ARG A 112 -1.80 12.40 9.68
N ALA A 113 -0.76 12.70 8.92
CA ALA A 113 0.44 13.32 9.46
C ALA A 113 0.13 14.71 10.05
N GLY A 114 0.71 15.02 11.21
CA GLY A 114 0.48 16.30 11.90
C GLY A 114 -0.80 16.36 12.74
N MET A 115 -1.56 15.27 12.84
CA MET A 115 -2.74 15.19 13.70
C MET A 115 -2.37 15.40 15.16
N ALA A 116 -3.11 16.26 15.85
CA ALA A 116 -2.91 16.49 17.28
C ALA A 116 -3.20 15.21 18.09
N ARG A 117 -2.55 15.08 19.26
CA ARG A 117 -2.70 13.90 20.11
C ARG A 117 -4.17 13.58 20.44
N LYS A 118 -4.96 14.60 20.81
CA LYS A 118 -6.39 14.42 21.12
C LYS A 118 -7.22 13.94 19.92
N GLU A 119 -6.91 14.43 18.74
CA GLU A 119 -7.59 13.99 17.50
C GLU A 119 -7.26 12.53 17.19
N ARG A 120 -6.00 12.14 17.37
CA ARG A 120 -5.54 10.76 17.19
C ARG A 120 -6.22 9.81 18.19
N GLU A 121 -6.29 10.21 19.45
CA GLU A 121 -6.99 9.46 20.50
C GLU A 121 -8.47 9.29 20.16
N ARG A 122 -9.16 10.33 19.64
CA ARG A 122 -10.54 10.25 19.17
C ARG A 122 -10.70 9.31 18.00
N ALA A 123 -9.83 9.41 16.99
CA ALA A 123 -9.88 8.51 15.81
C ALA A 123 -9.63 7.05 16.21
N SER A 124 -8.70 6.79 17.12
CA SER A 124 -8.43 5.45 17.65
C SER A 124 -9.60 4.93 18.49
N ALA A 125 -10.22 5.77 19.32
CA ALA A 125 -11.41 5.40 20.09
C ALA A 125 -12.61 5.11 19.17
N HIS A 126 -12.81 5.92 18.12
CA HIS A 126 -13.84 5.67 17.12
C HIS A 126 -13.61 4.31 16.43
N LEU A 127 -12.39 4.05 15.97
CA LEU A 127 -12.05 2.77 15.33
C LEU A 127 -12.29 1.56 16.25
N ALA A 128 -11.97 1.70 17.53
CA ALA A 128 -12.18 0.66 18.54
C ALA A 128 -13.68 0.43 18.83
N ALA A 129 -14.51 1.48 18.73
CA ALA A 129 -15.94 1.44 18.97
C ALA A 129 -16.73 0.81 17.80
N ILE A 130 -16.15 0.71 16.60
CA ILE A 130 -16.82 0.07 15.45
C ILE A 130 -17.00 -1.44 15.75
N PRO A 131 -18.23 -1.97 15.70
CA PRO A 131 -18.50 -3.39 15.92
C PRO A 131 -17.60 -4.30 15.06
N ARG A 132 -17.32 -5.50 15.56
CA ARG A 132 -16.40 -6.42 14.86
C ARG A 132 -16.95 -6.93 13.54
N ASP A 133 -18.24 -7.02 13.41
CA ASP A 133 -19.00 -7.45 12.24
C ASP A 133 -19.26 -6.30 11.23
N GLU A 134 -18.97 -5.05 11.62
CA GLU A 134 -19.09 -3.91 10.71
C GLU A 134 -17.76 -3.63 9.99
N VAL A 135 -17.88 -3.45 8.67
CA VAL A 135 -16.73 -3.13 7.80
C VAL A 135 -16.36 -1.66 7.94
N ARG A 136 -15.05 -1.37 7.87
CA ARG A 136 -14.51 -0.01 7.93
C ARG A 136 -13.34 0.15 6.98
N VAL A 137 -13.15 1.38 6.54
CA VAL A 137 -11.97 1.82 5.78
C VAL A 137 -11.11 2.70 6.67
N VAL A 138 -9.83 2.41 6.74
CA VAL A 138 -8.85 3.27 7.41
C VAL A 138 -7.95 3.92 6.36
N ILE A 139 -7.92 5.26 6.33
CA ILE A 139 -7.08 6.02 5.40
C ILE A 139 -5.94 6.66 6.18
N VAL A 140 -4.71 6.45 5.74
CA VAL A 140 -3.52 6.90 6.47
C VAL A 140 -2.51 7.60 5.58
N THR A 141 -1.75 8.55 6.14
CA THR A 141 -0.55 9.08 5.49
C THR A 141 0.71 8.40 6.02
N GLY A 142 1.67 8.12 5.10
CA GLY A 142 2.82 7.24 5.31
C GLY A 142 3.73 7.50 6.52
N LYS A 143 3.73 8.70 7.07
CA LYS A 143 4.56 9.03 8.25
C LYS A 143 3.94 8.65 9.60
N HIS A 144 2.67 8.28 9.63
CA HIS A 144 1.90 8.19 10.89
C HIS A 144 1.64 6.79 11.42
N VAL A 145 1.87 5.75 10.65
CA VAL A 145 1.52 4.39 11.05
C VAL A 145 2.56 3.76 12.01
N GLY A 146 3.60 4.50 12.37
CA GLY A 146 4.61 4.07 13.36
C GLY A 146 4.11 4.02 14.80
N GLU A 147 3.16 4.86 15.19
CA GLU A 147 2.83 5.08 16.59
C GLU A 147 1.38 4.73 16.93
N GLY A 148 1.16 3.56 17.51
CA GLY A 148 -0.06 3.26 18.26
C GLY A 148 -1.30 2.80 17.48
N PHE A 149 -1.25 2.71 16.14
CA PHE A 149 -2.35 2.15 15.37
C PHE A 149 -2.16 0.64 15.16
N ASP A 150 -3.04 -0.16 15.72
CA ASP A 150 -3.04 -1.61 15.58
C ASP A 150 -4.49 -2.12 15.47
N ASP A 151 -4.88 -2.60 14.29
CA ASP A 151 -6.15 -3.27 14.09
C ASP A 151 -5.90 -4.64 13.42
N PRO A 152 -6.01 -5.75 14.15
CA PRO A 152 -5.76 -7.08 13.61
C PRO A 152 -6.73 -7.50 12.49
N ARG A 153 -7.88 -6.82 12.36
CA ARG A 153 -8.88 -7.08 11.33
C ARG A 153 -8.42 -6.65 9.93
N LEU A 154 -7.44 -5.73 9.82
CA LEU A 154 -6.92 -5.29 8.53
C LEU A 154 -6.37 -6.47 7.73
N ASP A 155 -6.85 -6.61 6.51
CA ASP A 155 -6.50 -7.70 5.60
C ASP A 155 -6.15 -7.24 4.18
N THR A 156 -6.40 -5.96 3.87
CA THR A 156 -6.16 -5.40 2.54
C THR A 156 -5.46 -4.05 2.64
N LEU A 157 -4.39 -3.86 1.85
CA LEU A 157 -3.65 -2.60 1.74
C LEU A 157 -3.82 -2.03 0.33
N PHE A 158 -4.18 -0.76 0.24
CA PHE A 158 -4.23 0.01 -1.00
C PHE A 158 -3.06 0.99 -1.05
N LEU A 159 -2.12 0.79 -1.97
CA LEU A 159 -1.00 1.70 -2.22
C LEU A 159 -1.41 2.73 -3.27
N THR A 160 -2.05 3.80 -2.85
CA THR A 160 -2.68 4.77 -3.75
C THR A 160 -1.72 5.75 -4.40
N LEU A 161 -0.51 5.88 -3.92
CA LEU A 161 0.60 6.62 -4.53
C LEU A 161 1.85 5.76 -4.56
N PRO A 162 2.77 6.01 -5.51
CA PRO A 162 4.03 5.29 -5.58
C PRO A 162 4.86 5.51 -4.31
N VAL A 163 5.04 4.49 -3.50
CA VAL A 163 5.90 4.53 -2.30
C VAL A 163 7.22 3.83 -2.58
N SER A 164 8.29 4.29 -1.90
CA SER A 164 9.54 3.56 -1.95
C SER A 164 9.47 2.32 -1.05
N TRP A 165 10.06 1.21 -1.52
CA TRP A 165 10.08 -0.06 -0.76
C TRP A 165 10.72 0.04 0.63
N ARG A 166 11.69 0.95 0.81
CA ARG A 166 12.54 0.98 2.01
C ARG A 166 11.74 1.27 3.30
N GLY A 167 11.36 0.20 3.98
CA GLY A 167 10.77 0.21 5.32
C GLY A 167 9.25 0.42 5.37
N THR A 168 8.68 1.28 4.56
CA THR A 168 7.27 1.65 4.64
C THR A 168 6.33 0.49 4.32
N ILE A 169 6.49 -0.16 3.16
CA ILE A 169 5.61 -1.27 2.75
C ILE A 169 5.74 -2.46 3.68
N ALA A 170 6.96 -2.81 4.10
CA ALA A 170 7.18 -3.92 5.03
C ALA A 170 6.49 -3.68 6.38
N GLN A 171 6.48 -2.42 6.87
CA GLN A 171 5.77 -2.05 8.09
C GLN A 171 4.25 -2.17 7.93
N TYR A 172 3.68 -1.73 6.80
CA TYR A 172 2.24 -1.84 6.54
C TYR A 172 1.82 -3.28 6.29
N ALA A 173 2.57 -4.02 5.47
CA ALA A 173 2.35 -5.45 5.27
C ALA A 173 2.41 -6.21 6.60
N GLY A 174 3.36 -5.87 7.48
CA GLY A 174 3.47 -6.46 8.81
C GLY A 174 2.21 -6.27 9.67
N ARG A 175 1.47 -5.17 9.51
CA ARG A 175 0.19 -4.95 10.21
C ARG A 175 -0.93 -5.84 9.70
N LEU A 176 -0.96 -6.08 8.38
CA LEU A 176 -1.93 -7.00 7.78
C LEU A 176 -1.66 -8.44 8.23
N HIS A 177 -0.43 -8.76 8.62
CA HIS A 177 -0.02 -10.10 9.05
C HIS A 177 -0.47 -10.46 10.48
N ARG A 178 -1.17 -9.57 11.19
CA ARG A 178 -1.78 -9.90 12.47
C ARG A 178 -2.82 -10.98 12.30
N LEU A 179 -2.77 -11.98 13.15
CA LEU A 179 -3.76 -13.04 13.18
C LEU A 179 -5.12 -12.46 13.61
N SER A 180 -6.15 -12.82 12.89
CA SER A 180 -7.54 -12.52 13.21
C SER A 180 -8.40 -13.68 12.74
N ASP A 181 -9.44 -14.00 13.50
CA ASP A 181 -10.36 -15.08 13.18
C ASP A 181 -10.98 -14.86 11.80
N GLY A 182 -11.00 -15.90 10.99
CA GLY A 182 -11.57 -15.87 9.64
C GLY A 182 -10.69 -15.26 8.54
N LYS A 183 -9.49 -14.74 8.85
CA LYS A 183 -8.58 -14.21 7.85
C LYS A 183 -7.96 -15.34 7.03
N GLN A 184 -8.34 -15.43 5.76
CA GLN A 184 -7.86 -16.45 4.81
C GLN A 184 -6.83 -15.90 3.82
N GLU A 185 -6.81 -14.58 3.61
CA GLU A 185 -5.99 -13.93 2.61
C GLU A 185 -5.63 -12.52 3.03
N VAL A 186 -4.43 -12.09 2.70
CA VAL A 186 -3.96 -10.71 2.78
C VAL A 186 -3.69 -10.20 1.38
N ARG A 187 -4.29 -9.05 1.02
CA ARG A 187 -4.14 -8.43 -0.30
C ARG A 187 -3.43 -7.09 -0.23
N ILE A 188 -2.62 -6.82 -1.24
CA ILE A 188 -2.07 -5.50 -1.53
C ILE A 188 -2.55 -5.10 -2.93
N TYR A 189 -3.25 -3.97 -3.05
CA TYR A 189 -3.54 -3.33 -4.33
C TYR A 189 -2.44 -2.33 -4.62
N ASP A 190 -1.69 -2.56 -5.70
CA ASP A 190 -0.59 -1.67 -6.14
C ASP A 190 -0.98 -1.00 -7.46
N TYR A 191 -1.27 0.31 -7.41
CA TYR A 191 -1.62 1.10 -8.59
C TYR A 191 -0.35 1.51 -9.32
N VAL A 192 -0.25 1.11 -10.60
CA VAL A 192 0.95 1.27 -11.41
C VAL A 192 0.70 2.12 -12.65
N ASP A 193 1.58 3.08 -12.85
CA ASP A 193 1.52 4.06 -13.91
C ASP A 193 2.74 3.82 -14.84
N LEU A 194 2.65 2.82 -15.74
CA LEU A 194 3.78 2.27 -16.48
C LEU A 194 4.33 3.21 -17.57
N ASP A 195 3.51 4.15 -18.06
CA ASP A 195 3.91 5.13 -19.06
C ASP A 195 4.91 6.18 -18.51
N ALA A 196 5.10 6.21 -17.18
CA ALA A 196 6.11 7.04 -16.54
C ALA A 196 7.33 6.19 -16.13
N PRO A 197 8.49 6.27 -16.84
CA PRO A 197 9.65 5.38 -16.61
C PRO A 197 10.17 5.40 -15.16
N MET A 198 10.02 6.53 -14.47
CA MET A 198 10.39 6.63 -13.06
C MET A 198 9.47 5.78 -12.18
N LEU A 199 8.16 5.81 -12.43
CA LEU A 199 7.17 5.05 -11.67
C LEU A 199 7.27 3.55 -11.97
N ALA A 200 7.54 3.19 -13.24
CA ALA A 200 7.81 1.81 -13.63
C ALA A 200 9.02 1.22 -12.88
N ARG A 201 10.14 1.97 -12.78
CA ARG A 201 11.30 1.55 -11.95
C ARG A 201 10.98 1.45 -10.46
N MET A 202 10.10 2.31 -9.92
CA MET A 202 9.67 2.21 -8.52
C MET A 202 8.84 0.95 -8.31
N PHE A 203 7.96 0.62 -9.25
CA PHE A 203 7.18 -0.61 -9.24
C PHE A 203 8.07 -1.87 -9.26
N ASP A 204 9.05 -1.93 -10.17
CA ASP A 204 10.01 -3.05 -10.24
C ASP A 204 10.72 -3.29 -8.88
N ARG A 205 11.11 -2.22 -8.19
CA ARG A 205 11.70 -2.33 -6.84
C ARG A 205 10.71 -2.86 -5.82
N ARG A 206 9.42 -2.49 -5.92
CA ARG A 206 8.37 -3.01 -5.05
C ARG A 206 8.14 -4.49 -5.29
N CYS A 207 8.12 -4.95 -6.54
CA CYS A 207 7.96 -6.36 -6.87
C CYS A 207 9.01 -7.24 -6.19
N ARG A 208 10.30 -6.87 -6.28
CA ARG A 208 11.38 -7.57 -5.58
C ARG A 208 11.19 -7.60 -4.08
N GLY A 209 10.62 -6.54 -3.54
CA GLY A 209 10.30 -6.48 -2.13
C GLY A 209 9.12 -7.37 -1.75
N TYR A 210 8.05 -7.41 -2.53
CA TYR A 210 6.92 -8.31 -2.30
C TYR A 210 7.35 -9.77 -2.26
N GLU A 211 8.17 -10.18 -3.24
CA GLU A 211 8.75 -11.52 -3.27
C GLU A 211 9.59 -11.83 -2.02
N ALA A 212 10.40 -10.85 -1.58
CA ALA A 212 11.24 -11.00 -0.39
C ALA A 212 10.45 -11.21 0.91
N ILE A 213 9.20 -10.75 0.98
CA ILE A 213 8.31 -10.95 2.13
C ILE A 213 7.24 -12.03 1.90
N GLY A 214 7.34 -12.80 0.80
CA GLY A 214 6.52 -13.97 0.53
C GLY A 214 5.16 -13.68 -0.10
N TYR A 215 4.99 -12.54 -0.79
CA TYR A 215 3.78 -12.25 -1.55
C TYR A 215 3.88 -12.77 -2.99
N THR A 216 2.77 -13.28 -3.50
CA THR A 216 2.58 -13.61 -4.92
C THR A 216 2.04 -12.38 -5.64
N VAL A 217 2.74 -11.93 -6.70
CA VAL A 217 2.31 -10.77 -7.49
C VAL A 217 1.45 -11.24 -8.67
N LEU A 218 0.21 -10.77 -8.71
CA LEU A 218 -0.79 -11.08 -9.74
C LEU A 218 -0.99 -9.88 -10.65
N LEU A 219 -0.83 -10.10 -11.95
CA LEU A 219 -1.06 -9.10 -12.99
C LEU A 219 -2.41 -9.33 -13.66
N PRO A 220 -3.18 -8.28 -13.98
CA PRO A 220 -4.41 -8.44 -14.72
C PRO A 220 -4.11 -8.85 -16.17
N ALA A 221 -4.96 -9.71 -16.74
CA ALA A 221 -4.85 -10.22 -18.11
C ALA A 221 -4.70 -9.15 -19.20
N SER A 222 -5.28 -7.98 -18.96
CA SER A 222 -5.31 -6.86 -19.92
C SER A 222 -4.25 -5.79 -19.65
N ALA A 223 -3.37 -5.99 -18.68
CA ALA A 223 -2.50 -4.94 -18.17
C ALA A 223 -1.41 -4.51 -19.16
N ILE A 224 -0.94 -5.43 -19.99
CA ILE A 224 0.14 -5.19 -20.96
C ILE A 224 -0.15 -6.02 -22.21
N PRO A 225 -0.18 -5.43 -23.42
CA PRO A 225 -0.34 -6.18 -24.65
C PRO A 225 0.70 -7.30 -24.74
N GLY A 226 0.24 -8.55 -24.91
CA GLY A 226 1.12 -9.72 -25.01
C GLY A 226 1.49 -10.39 -23.67
N TRP A 227 0.97 -9.93 -22.53
CA TRP A 227 1.17 -10.60 -21.26
C TRP A 227 0.10 -11.67 -21.02
N PRO A 228 0.52 -12.87 -20.60
CA PRO A 228 -0.43 -13.94 -20.30
C PRO A 228 -1.20 -13.67 -19.02
N VAL A 229 -2.42 -14.19 -18.98
CA VAL A 229 -3.32 -14.19 -17.82
C VAL A 229 -2.68 -15.02 -16.70
N ASP A 230 -2.72 -14.54 -15.46
CA ASP A 230 -2.28 -15.27 -14.27
C ASP A 230 -0.78 -15.62 -14.20
N VAL A 231 0.09 -14.67 -14.47
CA VAL A 231 1.53 -14.91 -14.35
C VAL A 231 2.06 -14.44 -13.00
N ILE A 232 2.65 -15.39 -12.26
CA ILE A 232 3.67 -15.12 -11.26
C ILE A 232 4.81 -14.44 -12.00
N LEU A 233 5.18 -13.20 -11.62
CA LEU A 233 6.27 -12.47 -12.27
C LEU A 233 7.54 -13.35 -12.28
N PRO A 234 8.10 -13.66 -13.46
CA PRO A 234 9.40 -14.33 -13.53
C PRO A 234 10.47 -13.42 -12.90
N ALA A 235 11.54 -14.01 -12.41
CA ALA A 235 12.68 -13.29 -11.84
C ALA A 235 13.27 -12.22 -12.78
N ASP A 236 13.00 -12.34 -14.11
CA ASP A 236 13.37 -11.40 -15.17
C ASP A 236 12.15 -11.04 -16.05
N PRO A 237 11.33 -10.08 -15.64
CA PRO A 237 10.17 -9.65 -16.44
C PRO A 237 10.60 -8.95 -17.74
N VAL A 238 9.81 -9.15 -18.79
CA VAL A 238 10.11 -8.72 -20.18
C VAL A 238 10.35 -7.21 -20.30
N TRP A 239 9.71 -6.38 -19.45
CA TRP A 239 9.93 -4.91 -19.45
C TRP A 239 11.33 -4.47 -19.01
N LYS A 240 12.17 -5.38 -18.47
CA LYS A 240 13.56 -5.07 -18.13
C LYS A 240 14.48 -5.01 -19.35
N ARG A 241 14.05 -5.50 -20.52
CA ARG A 241 14.90 -5.66 -21.70
C ARG A 241 14.99 -4.42 -22.58
N ASP A 242 14.07 -3.46 -22.40
CA ASP A 242 13.93 -2.31 -23.30
C ASP A 242 14.24 -0.93 -22.64
N TYR A 243 14.93 -0.92 -21.48
CA TYR A 243 15.33 0.33 -20.79
C TYR A 243 16.76 0.27 -20.24
#